data_9c8342fb47bd884aa0520bd9ce569bb5
#
_entry.id   9c8342fb47bd884aa0520bd9ce569bb5
#
_cell.length_a   1.000
_cell.length_b   1.000
_cell.length_c   1.000
_cell.angle_alpha   90.00
_cell.angle_beta   90.00
_cell.angle_gamma   90.00
#
_symmetry.space_group_name_H-M   'P 1'
#
loop_
_entity.id
_entity.type
_entity.pdbx_description
1 polymer ?
#
loop_
_entity_poly.entity_id
_entity_poly.type
_entity_poly.pdbx_seq_one_letter_code
_entity_poly.pdbx_strand_id
1 'polypeptide(L)'
;VMDEAHTVEDTASEHLGIRLSPLGFEHWLRRLLTPDTGKGLLGYLRAGPAAQTVARLWDAVADLFREVPRAAGLAARDGQKTVTGPLALESEVPDLLRELSGRLGALIEELEDQDEESRSELRHLRGIGVALGGMLDAFLAQSLPDHVYWIEREGKRRQPVLHSAPIEVAPILREALFGQVKSVILTSATLAVGGRLEYCRDRLGAGEECELL
;
A
#
# COMPACT_ATOMS: atom_id res chain seq x y z
N VAL A 1 -11.09 11.01 -20.76
CA VAL A 1 -12.11 9.98 -21.04
C VAL A 1 -11.71 8.71 -20.32
N MET A 2 -12.63 8.11 -19.58
CA MET A 2 -12.47 6.83 -18.89
C MET A 2 -13.51 5.87 -19.45
N ASP A 3 -13.03 4.79 -20.04
CA ASP A 3 -13.88 3.69 -20.51
C ASP A 3 -14.02 2.64 -19.42
N GLU A 4 -15.02 1.77 -19.54
CA GLU A 4 -15.39 0.79 -18.52
C GLU A 4 -15.58 1.40 -17.12
N ALA A 5 -16.26 2.55 -17.07
CA ALA A 5 -16.40 3.36 -15.88
C ALA A 5 -17.13 2.65 -14.71
N HIS A 6 -17.79 1.52 -15.00
CA HIS A 6 -18.36 0.66 -13.94
C HIS A 6 -17.31 0.07 -13.00
N THR A 7 -16.02 0.00 -13.44
CA THR A 7 -14.91 -0.49 -12.61
C THR A 7 -14.21 0.58 -11.81
N VAL A 8 -14.55 1.87 -12.02
CA VAL A 8 -13.83 2.99 -11.39
C VAL A 8 -13.97 2.96 -9.87
N GLU A 9 -15.15 2.63 -9.36
CA GLU A 9 -15.39 2.52 -7.92
C GLU A 9 -14.51 1.44 -7.28
N ASP A 10 -14.51 0.23 -7.85
CA ASP A 10 -13.72 -0.89 -7.34
C ASP A 10 -12.22 -0.58 -7.44
N THR A 11 -11.78 -0.07 -8.59
CA THR A 11 -10.38 0.32 -8.80
C THR A 11 -9.94 1.42 -7.81
N ALA A 12 -10.79 2.44 -7.60
CA ALA A 12 -10.52 3.48 -6.64
C ALA A 12 -10.43 2.93 -5.21
N SER A 13 -11.36 2.06 -4.83
CA SER A 13 -11.36 1.40 -3.52
C SER A 13 -10.07 0.60 -3.26
N GLU A 14 -9.58 -0.13 -4.25
CA GLU A 14 -8.32 -0.86 -4.18
C GLU A 14 -7.09 0.06 -4.07
N HIS A 15 -7.07 1.16 -4.83
CA HIS A 15 -5.91 2.07 -4.86
C HIS A 15 -5.89 3.08 -3.71
N LEU A 16 -7.05 3.44 -3.17
CA LEU A 16 -7.16 4.37 -2.02
C LEU A 16 -7.04 3.65 -0.67
N GLY A 17 -7.06 2.34 -0.69
CA GLY A 17 -6.90 1.50 0.49
C GLY A 17 -5.45 1.12 0.79
N ILE A 18 -5.28 0.32 1.84
CA ILE A 18 -4.01 -0.32 2.18
C ILE A 18 -3.99 -1.72 1.58
N ARG A 19 -2.87 -2.07 0.97
CA ARG A 19 -2.55 -3.45 0.62
C ARG A 19 -1.10 -3.76 0.97
N LEU A 20 -0.89 -4.53 2.05
CA LEU A 20 0.43 -4.95 2.51
C LEU A 20 0.55 -6.47 2.43
N SER A 21 1.55 -6.95 1.73
CA SER A 21 1.81 -8.37 1.55
C SER A 21 3.27 -8.73 1.84
N PRO A 22 3.56 -9.97 2.28
CA PRO A 22 4.93 -10.45 2.41
C PRO A 22 5.73 -10.29 1.12
N LEU A 23 5.12 -10.59 -0.02
CA LEU A 23 5.75 -10.48 -1.34
C LEU A 23 6.09 -9.03 -1.71
N GLY A 24 5.23 -8.07 -1.35
CA GLY A 24 5.49 -6.64 -1.57
C GLY A 24 6.73 -6.16 -0.79
N PHE A 25 6.82 -6.52 0.50
CA PHE A 25 8.01 -6.26 1.31
C PHE A 25 9.25 -6.96 0.74
N GLU A 26 9.13 -8.23 0.39
CA GLU A 26 10.23 -9.01 -0.18
C GLU A 26 10.78 -8.38 -1.47
N HIS A 27 9.92 -7.96 -2.40
CA HIS A 27 10.32 -7.27 -3.63
C HIS A 27 11.10 -5.98 -3.34
N TRP A 28 10.63 -5.17 -2.41
CA TRP A 28 11.29 -3.94 -2.03
C TRP A 28 12.64 -4.21 -1.33
N LEU A 29 12.67 -5.13 -0.35
CA LEU A 29 13.88 -5.49 0.37
C LEU A 29 14.96 -6.06 -0.55
N ARG A 30 14.59 -6.89 -1.54
CA ARG A 30 15.54 -7.44 -2.54
C ARG A 30 16.24 -6.37 -3.37
N ARG A 31 15.58 -5.28 -3.69
CA ARG A 31 16.21 -4.16 -4.39
C ARG A 31 17.25 -3.48 -3.52
N LEU A 32 17.02 -3.40 -2.21
CA LEU A 32 17.97 -2.87 -1.25
C LEU A 32 19.10 -3.85 -0.99
N LEU A 33 18.78 -5.04 -0.52
CA LEU A 33 19.77 -6.10 -0.23
C LEU A 33 19.08 -7.47 -0.07
N THR A 34 19.69 -8.48 -0.69
CA THR A 34 19.41 -9.90 -0.40
C THR A 34 20.50 -10.41 0.55
N PRO A 35 20.20 -10.72 1.82
CA PRO A 35 21.23 -11.02 2.83
C PRO A 35 22.16 -12.18 2.44
N ASP A 36 21.61 -13.29 1.91
CA ASP A 36 22.37 -14.50 1.57
C ASP A 36 23.40 -14.29 0.46
N THR A 37 23.14 -13.38 -0.47
CA THR A 37 23.98 -13.17 -1.65
C THR A 37 24.71 -11.84 -1.65
N GLY A 38 24.33 -10.92 -0.75
CA GLY A 38 24.83 -9.55 -0.75
C GLY A 38 24.42 -8.72 -1.97
N LYS A 39 23.51 -9.25 -2.83
CA LYS A 39 23.03 -8.55 -4.03
C LYS A 39 22.00 -7.47 -3.65
N GLY A 40 22.05 -6.35 -4.36
CA GLY A 40 21.19 -5.19 -4.16
C GLY A 40 21.98 -3.90 -4.10
N LEU A 41 21.29 -2.78 -4.08
CA LEU A 41 21.90 -1.45 -4.14
C LEU A 41 22.86 -1.20 -2.97
N LEU A 42 22.47 -1.59 -1.73
CA LEU A 42 23.34 -1.43 -0.55
C LEU A 42 24.60 -2.31 -0.58
N GLY A 43 24.52 -3.47 -1.23
CA GLY A 43 25.69 -4.32 -1.48
C GLY A 43 26.65 -3.66 -2.47
N TYR A 44 26.13 -3.10 -3.55
CA TYR A 44 26.91 -2.34 -4.54
C TYR A 44 27.61 -1.13 -3.90
N LEU A 45 26.88 -0.35 -3.11
CA LEU A 45 27.36 0.83 -2.41
C LEU A 45 28.21 0.52 -1.16
N ARG A 46 28.33 -0.75 -0.77
CA ARG A 46 29.01 -1.20 0.46
C ARG A 46 28.50 -0.50 1.73
N ALA A 47 27.21 -0.20 1.77
CA ALA A 47 26.55 0.54 2.85
C ALA A 47 26.23 -0.37 4.06
N GLY A 48 27.28 -0.81 4.78
CA GLY A 48 27.21 -1.80 5.87
C GLY A 48 26.14 -1.52 6.93
N PRO A 49 26.04 -0.32 7.50
CA PRO A 49 25.02 0.00 8.51
C PRO A 49 23.59 -0.15 8.00
N ALA A 50 23.29 0.35 6.80
CA ALA A 50 21.95 0.20 6.19
C ALA A 50 21.67 -1.26 5.83
N ALA A 51 22.69 -1.99 5.34
CA ALA A 51 22.59 -3.41 5.02
C ALA A 51 22.22 -4.28 6.25
N GLN A 52 22.76 -3.97 7.42
CA GLN A 52 22.41 -4.64 8.68
C GLN A 52 20.94 -4.41 9.07
N THR A 53 20.44 -3.17 8.91
CA THR A 53 19.02 -2.87 9.17
C THR A 53 18.11 -3.63 8.21
N VAL A 54 18.48 -3.72 6.93
CA VAL A 54 17.72 -4.51 5.94
C VAL A 54 17.71 -5.99 6.31
N ALA A 55 18.83 -6.57 6.76
CA ALA A 55 18.88 -7.97 7.20
C ALA A 55 17.91 -8.23 8.36
N ARG A 56 17.88 -7.34 9.37
CA ARG A 56 16.91 -7.43 10.47
C ARG A 56 15.47 -7.28 10.00
N LEU A 57 15.22 -6.39 9.01
CA LEU A 57 13.89 -6.21 8.44
C LEU A 57 13.37 -7.48 7.74
N TRP A 58 14.22 -8.27 7.09
CA TRP A 58 13.82 -9.55 6.51
C TRP A 58 13.18 -10.47 7.55
N ASP A 59 13.81 -10.63 8.70
CA ASP A 59 13.32 -11.49 9.77
C ASP A 59 12.07 -10.88 10.44
N ALA A 60 12.11 -9.58 10.76
CA ALA A 60 11.00 -8.89 11.40
C ALA A 60 9.72 -8.89 10.54
N VAL A 61 9.83 -8.74 9.22
CA VAL A 61 8.69 -8.83 8.30
C VAL A 61 8.12 -10.24 8.24
N ALA A 62 8.98 -11.27 8.23
CA ALA A 62 8.52 -12.66 8.27
C ALA A 62 7.75 -12.94 9.57
N ASP A 63 8.24 -12.43 10.70
CA ASP A 63 7.59 -12.56 12.00
C ASP A 63 6.26 -11.80 12.05
N LEU A 64 6.22 -10.56 11.55
CA LEU A 64 5.00 -9.76 11.45
C LEU A 64 3.88 -10.55 10.75
N PHE A 65 4.14 -11.03 9.53
CA PHE A 65 3.12 -11.73 8.74
C PHE A 65 2.78 -13.13 9.27
N ARG A 66 3.59 -13.68 10.18
CA ARG A 66 3.25 -14.89 10.94
C ARG A 66 2.31 -14.58 12.11
N GLU A 67 2.53 -13.46 12.80
CA GLU A 67 1.81 -13.11 14.03
C GLU A 67 0.51 -12.35 13.78
N VAL A 68 0.43 -11.49 12.75
CA VAL A 68 -0.77 -10.69 12.45
C VAL A 68 -2.04 -11.54 12.29
N PRO A 69 -2.05 -12.69 11.55
CA PRO A 69 -3.24 -13.53 11.46
C PRO A 69 -3.68 -14.09 12.81
N ARG A 70 -2.72 -14.40 13.69
CA ARG A 70 -2.99 -14.91 15.04
C ARG A 70 -3.60 -13.83 15.92
N ALA A 71 -3.01 -12.63 15.93
CA ALA A 71 -3.52 -11.48 16.67
C ALA A 71 -4.95 -11.10 16.25
N ALA A 72 -5.26 -11.21 14.94
CA ALA A 72 -6.59 -10.95 14.40
C ALA A 72 -7.57 -12.12 14.61
N GLY A 73 -7.13 -13.28 15.10
CA GLY A 73 -7.97 -14.47 15.25
C GLY A 73 -8.34 -15.13 13.92
N LEU A 74 -7.51 -14.98 12.86
CA LEU A 74 -7.71 -15.65 11.57
C LEU A 74 -7.20 -17.10 11.66
N ALA A 75 -8.12 -18.06 11.71
CA ALA A 75 -7.75 -19.48 11.76
C ALA A 75 -7.09 -19.94 10.45
N ALA A 76 -6.29 -21.02 10.52
CA ALA A 76 -5.54 -21.52 9.36
C ALA A 76 -6.44 -21.93 8.18
N ARG A 77 -7.67 -22.41 8.47
CA ARG A 77 -8.66 -22.83 7.46
C ARG A 77 -9.41 -21.66 6.82
N ASP A 78 -9.48 -20.52 7.52
CA ASP A 78 -10.27 -19.37 7.06
C ASP A 78 -9.54 -18.68 5.89
N GLY A 79 -10.31 -18.17 4.94
CA GLY A 79 -9.79 -17.39 3.81
C GLY A 79 -9.55 -15.95 4.17
N GLN A 80 -10.44 -15.37 4.99
CA GLN A 80 -10.48 -13.96 5.29
C GLN A 80 -11.01 -13.72 6.71
N LYS A 81 -10.61 -12.58 7.30
CA LYS A 81 -11.09 -12.10 8.60
C LYS A 81 -11.15 -10.59 8.62
N THR A 82 -12.33 -10.03 8.90
CA THR A 82 -12.48 -8.60 9.19
C THR A 82 -11.87 -8.26 10.55
N VAL A 83 -11.16 -7.15 10.62
CA VAL A 83 -10.51 -6.64 11.83
C VAL A 83 -11.27 -5.39 12.29
N THR A 84 -11.87 -5.44 13.47
CA THR A 84 -12.81 -4.42 13.95
C THR A 84 -12.23 -3.48 15.01
N GLY A 85 -10.94 -3.53 15.26
CA GLY A 85 -10.26 -2.66 16.22
C GLY A 85 -8.74 -2.78 16.10
N PRO A 86 -7.98 -1.87 16.72
CA PRO A 86 -6.53 -1.88 16.68
C PRO A 86 -5.95 -3.25 17.07
N LEU A 87 -4.94 -3.69 16.35
CA LEU A 87 -4.25 -4.94 16.67
C LEU A 87 -3.15 -4.68 17.68
N ALA A 88 -3.30 -5.25 18.87
CA ALA A 88 -2.25 -5.26 19.90
C ALA A 88 -1.15 -6.25 19.46
N LEU A 89 -0.21 -5.79 18.65
CA LEU A 89 0.90 -6.56 18.14
C LEU A 89 2.21 -5.80 18.36
N GLU A 90 3.13 -6.40 19.09
CA GLU A 90 4.50 -5.91 19.16
C GLU A 90 5.27 -6.32 17.91
N SER A 91 5.80 -5.34 17.18
CA SER A 91 6.59 -5.55 15.98
C SER A 91 7.72 -4.54 15.88
N GLU A 92 8.92 -5.02 15.55
CA GLU A 92 10.07 -4.15 15.30
C GLU A 92 10.01 -3.48 13.90
N VAL A 93 9.11 -3.91 13.01
CA VAL A 93 9.06 -3.44 11.62
C VAL A 93 8.92 -1.92 11.51
N PRO A 94 8.00 -1.24 12.23
CA PRO A 94 7.88 0.22 12.15
C PRO A 94 9.16 0.95 12.55
N ASP A 95 9.83 0.49 13.63
CA ASP A 95 11.07 1.09 14.11
C ASP A 95 12.22 0.89 13.15
N LEU A 96 12.36 -0.32 12.61
CA LEU A 96 13.38 -0.65 11.61
C LEU A 96 13.19 0.11 10.30
N LEU A 97 11.94 0.34 9.86
CA LEU A 97 11.65 1.16 8.68
C LEU A 97 12.06 2.62 8.90
N ARG A 98 11.81 3.18 10.10
CA ARG A 98 12.24 4.53 10.47
C ARG A 98 13.77 4.63 10.53
N GLU A 99 14.43 3.67 11.17
CA GLU A 99 15.89 3.57 11.22
C GLU A 99 16.48 3.49 9.82
N LEU A 100 15.95 2.61 8.95
CA LEU A 100 16.42 2.47 7.57
C LEU A 100 16.22 3.75 6.78
N SER A 101 15.06 4.41 6.91
CA SER A 101 14.80 5.69 6.23
C SER A 101 15.84 6.76 6.60
N GLY A 102 16.23 6.85 7.87
CA GLY A 102 17.29 7.75 8.32
C GLY A 102 18.65 7.40 7.71
N ARG A 103 19.03 6.11 7.72
CA ARG A 103 20.31 5.62 7.15
C ARG A 103 20.39 5.83 5.63
N LEU A 104 19.28 5.60 4.90
CA LEU A 104 19.20 5.87 3.47
C LEU A 104 19.28 7.37 3.20
N GLY A 105 18.68 8.21 4.04
CA GLY A 105 18.80 9.67 3.95
C GLY A 105 20.24 10.14 4.06
N ALA A 106 20.97 9.68 5.08
CA ALA A 106 22.39 10.00 5.27
C ALA A 106 23.24 9.52 4.07
N LEU A 107 22.98 8.30 3.58
CA LEU A 107 23.69 7.76 2.42
C LEU A 107 23.43 8.59 1.14
N ILE A 108 22.22 9.10 0.93
CA ILE A 108 21.88 9.97 -0.20
C ILE A 108 22.69 11.29 -0.14
N GLU A 109 22.90 11.82 1.08
CA GLU A 109 23.68 13.06 1.28
C GLU A 109 25.18 12.83 1.10
N GLU A 110 25.69 11.64 1.43
CA GLU A 110 27.11 11.27 1.30
C GLU A 110 27.52 10.95 -0.15
N LEU A 111 26.55 10.53 -1.00
CA LEU A 111 26.85 10.22 -2.40
C LEU A 111 27.17 11.49 -3.19
N GLU A 112 28.30 11.45 -3.91
CA GLU A 112 28.72 12.52 -4.81
C GLU A 112 27.74 12.70 -5.98
N ASP A 113 27.73 13.89 -6.58
CA ASP A 113 26.85 14.21 -7.72
C ASP A 113 27.11 13.35 -8.96
N GLN A 114 28.24 12.64 -9.01
CA GLN A 114 28.60 11.74 -10.12
C GLN A 114 27.82 10.41 -10.10
N ASP A 115 27.17 10.04 -8.98
CA ASP A 115 26.38 8.83 -8.85
C ASP A 115 24.87 9.14 -8.68
N GLU A 116 24.36 9.99 -9.57
CA GLU A 116 22.94 10.42 -9.51
C GLU A 116 21.97 9.25 -9.75
N GLU A 117 22.36 8.21 -10.46
CA GLU A 117 21.53 7.01 -10.67
C GLU A 117 21.30 6.29 -9.34
N SER A 118 22.35 5.98 -8.59
CA SER A 118 22.24 5.35 -7.25
C SER A 118 21.50 6.25 -6.27
N ARG A 119 21.74 7.55 -6.32
CA ARG A 119 21.07 8.55 -5.48
C ARG A 119 19.56 8.58 -5.76
N SER A 120 19.16 8.61 -7.03
CA SER A 120 17.75 8.59 -7.44
C SER A 120 17.05 7.32 -7.02
N GLU A 121 17.71 6.17 -7.21
CA GLU A 121 17.19 4.86 -6.80
C GLU A 121 17.04 4.78 -5.27
N LEU A 122 17.99 5.28 -4.48
CA LEU A 122 17.89 5.35 -3.02
C LEU A 122 16.73 6.22 -2.57
N ARG A 123 16.51 7.40 -3.20
CA ARG A 123 15.36 8.26 -2.90
C ARG A 123 14.06 7.53 -3.14
N HIS A 124 13.96 6.84 -4.28
CA HIS A 124 12.77 6.05 -4.64
C HIS A 124 12.53 4.92 -3.63
N LEU A 125 13.56 4.11 -3.31
CA LEU A 125 13.43 3.00 -2.36
C LEU A 125 13.13 3.49 -0.94
N ARG A 126 13.71 4.63 -0.52
CA ARG A 126 13.38 5.28 0.75
C ARG A 126 11.90 5.69 0.79
N GLY A 127 11.40 6.30 -0.30
CA GLY A 127 10.00 6.69 -0.43
C GLY A 127 9.03 5.51 -0.26
N ILE A 128 9.35 4.38 -0.92
CA ILE A 128 8.57 3.13 -0.75
C ILE A 128 8.59 2.67 0.71
N GLY A 129 9.76 2.66 1.36
CA GLY A 129 9.88 2.23 2.76
C GLY A 129 9.05 3.10 3.72
N VAL A 130 9.05 4.42 3.52
CA VAL A 130 8.23 5.37 4.30
C VAL A 130 6.74 5.09 4.08
N ALA A 131 6.33 4.86 2.83
CA ALA A 131 4.93 4.53 2.52
C ALA A 131 4.50 3.20 3.14
N LEU A 132 5.33 2.13 3.06
CA LEU A 132 5.06 0.85 3.70
C LEU A 132 4.92 0.99 5.22
N GLY A 133 5.78 1.79 5.86
CA GLY A 133 5.69 2.08 7.30
C GLY A 133 4.40 2.80 7.66
N GLY A 134 4.04 3.86 6.95
CA GLY A 134 2.80 4.60 7.17
C GLY A 134 1.55 3.73 6.98
N MET A 135 1.52 2.90 5.94
CA MET A 135 0.43 1.95 5.73
C MET A 135 0.33 0.90 6.83
N LEU A 136 1.46 0.40 7.33
CA LEU A 136 1.48 -0.58 8.41
C LEU A 136 0.98 0.04 9.72
N ASP A 137 1.49 1.21 10.08
CA ASP A 137 1.04 1.94 11.27
C ASP A 137 -0.48 2.23 11.20
N ALA A 138 -0.96 2.69 10.04
CA ALA A 138 -2.37 2.97 9.82
C ALA A 138 -3.24 1.70 9.92
N PHE A 139 -2.76 0.56 9.39
CA PHE A 139 -3.48 -0.71 9.50
C PHE A 139 -3.55 -1.21 10.95
N LEU A 140 -2.43 -1.22 11.66
CA LEU A 140 -2.37 -1.73 13.04
C LEU A 140 -3.20 -0.87 13.99
N ALA A 141 -3.16 0.45 13.84
CA ALA A 141 -3.92 1.40 14.64
C ALA A 141 -5.37 1.58 14.16
N GLN A 142 -5.71 1.13 12.95
CA GLN A 142 -6.98 1.41 12.25
C GLN A 142 -7.30 2.91 12.23
N SER A 143 -6.32 3.72 11.87
CA SER A 143 -6.38 5.18 12.00
C SER A 143 -7.01 5.90 10.81
N LEU A 144 -7.28 5.21 9.68
CA LEU A 144 -7.95 5.82 8.54
C LEU A 144 -9.46 5.90 8.83
N PRO A 145 -10.05 7.10 8.78
CA PRO A 145 -11.48 7.25 9.02
C PRO A 145 -12.28 6.58 7.88
N ASP A 146 -13.44 6.05 8.22
CA ASP A 146 -14.39 5.46 7.27
C ASP A 146 -13.79 4.36 6.38
N HIS A 147 -12.87 3.56 6.96
CA HIS A 147 -12.30 2.38 6.30
C HIS A 147 -12.74 1.10 6.98
N VAL A 148 -12.88 0.06 6.16
CA VAL A 148 -12.94 -1.32 6.62
C VAL A 148 -11.56 -1.95 6.53
N TYR A 149 -11.24 -2.85 7.47
CA TYR A 149 -9.95 -3.52 7.54
C TYR A 149 -10.16 -5.03 7.56
N TRP A 150 -9.36 -5.76 6.79
CA TRP A 150 -9.39 -7.22 6.82
C TRP A 150 -8.03 -7.82 6.49
N ILE A 151 -7.88 -9.09 6.85
CA ILE A 151 -6.74 -9.91 6.46
C ILE A 151 -7.28 -11.02 5.58
N GLU A 152 -6.65 -11.21 4.43
CA GLU A 152 -7.01 -12.24 3.47
C GLU A 152 -5.82 -13.16 3.18
N ARG A 153 -6.09 -14.46 2.96
CA ARG A 153 -5.08 -15.42 2.55
C ARG A 153 -5.05 -15.56 1.04
N GLU A 154 -4.06 -14.94 0.41
CA GLU A 154 -3.95 -14.90 -1.03
C GLU A 154 -2.95 -15.92 -1.61
N GLY A 155 -3.17 -16.25 -2.89
CA GLY A 155 -2.29 -17.07 -3.70
C GLY A 155 -2.22 -18.54 -3.27
N LYS A 156 -1.42 -19.33 -4.02
CA LYS A 156 -1.25 -20.77 -3.78
C LYS A 156 -0.65 -21.10 -2.42
N ARG A 157 0.17 -20.20 -1.89
CA ARG A 157 0.82 -20.34 -0.56
C ARG A 157 -0.06 -19.85 0.58
N ARG A 158 -1.27 -19.32 0.28
CA ARG A 158 -2.20 -18.76 1.26
C ARG A 158 -1.52 -17.78 2.23
N GLN A 159 -0.68 -16.89 1.67
CA GLN A 159 0.00 -15.87 2.46
C GLN A 159 -0.99 -14.82 2.96
N PRO A 160 -0.85 -14.34 4.20
CA PRO A 160 -1.70 -13.29 4.71
C PRO A 160 -1.36 -11.97 4.02
N VAL A 161 -2.39 -11.26 3.57
CA VAL A 161 -2.32 -9.91 3.02
C VAL A 161 -3.23 -9.03 3.84
N LEU A 162 -2.74 -7.87 4.22
CA LEU A 162 -3.47 -6.88 5.00
C LEU A 162 -4.13 -5.90 4.05
N HIS A 163 -5.42 -5.69 4.22
CA HIS A 163 -6.21 -4.81 3.38
C HIS A 163 -6.97 -3.77 4.20
N SER A 164 -7.07 -2.57 3.66
CA SER A 164 -8.15 -1.67 4.02
C SER A 164 -8.75 -1.06 2.76
N ALA A 165 -10.00 -0.64 2.85
CA ALA A 165 -10.67 0.09 1.80
C ALA A 165 -11.60 1.14 2.40
N PRO A 166 -11.75 2.33 1.78
CA PRO A 166 -12.75 3.29 2.19
C PRO A 166 -14.15 2.71 1.98
N ILE A 167 -15.07 3.01 2.90
CA ILE A 167 -16.49 2.61 2.80
C ILE A 167 -17.15 3.34 1.63
N GLU A 168 -16.79 4.60 1.44
CA GLU A 168 -17.28 5.44 0.36
C GLU A 168 -16.12 6.08 -0.39
N VAL A 169 -16.03 5.84 -1.69
CA VAL A 169 -15.00 6.46 -2.56
C VAL A 169 -15.47 7.77 -3.15
N ALA A 170 -16.79 8.03 -3.17
CA ALA A 170 -17.40 9.20 -3.79
C ALA A 170 -16.81 10.54 -3.31
N PRO A 171 -16.64 10.81 -2.00
CA PRO A 171 -16.04 12.07 -1.53
C PRO A 171 -14.60 12.22 -2.02
N ILE A 172 -13.84 11.14 -2.03
CA ILE A 172 -12.42 11.16 -2.42
C ILE A 172 -12.29 11.39 -3.93
N LEU A 173 -13.11 10.70 -4.74
CA LEU A 173 -13.11 10.88 -6.20
C LEU A 173 -13.59 12.27 -6.57
N ARG A 174 -14.56 12.85 -5.84
CA ARG A 174 -15.02 14.22 -6.05
C ARG A 174 -13.88 15.20 -5.92
N GLU A 175 -13.05 15.07 -4.91
CA GLU A 175 -11.93 15.98 -4.67
C GLU A 175 -10.75 15.68 -5.61
N ALA A 176 -10.32 14.41 -5.70
CA ALA A 176 -9.10 14.03 -6.39
C ALA A 176 -9.25 13.95 -7.92
N LEU A 177 -10.44 13.61 -8.43
CA LEU A 177 -10.70 13.48 -9.86
C LEU A 177 -11.51 14.67 -10.38
N PHE A 178 -12.76 14.83 -9.92
CA PHE A 178 -13.66 15.84 -10.49
C PHE A 178 -13.26 17.28 -10.13
N GLY A 179 -12.63 17.49 -8.98
CA GLY A 179 -12.11 18.80 -8.56
C GLY A 179 -10.80 19.22 -9.24
N GLN A 180 -10.07 18.30 -9.85
CA GLN A 180 -8.73 18.57 -10.42
C GLN A 180 -8.73 18.71 -11.94
N VAL A 181 -9.71 18.15 -12.65
CA VAL A 181 -9.77 18.17 -14.11
C VAL A 181 -10.96 18.96 -14.63
N LYS A 182 -10.78 19.67 -15.74
CA LYS A 182 -11.81 20.55 -16.32
C LYS A 182 -13.04 19.79 -16.84
N SER A 183 -12.86 18.56 -17.30
CA SER A 183 -13.95 17.71 -17.77
C SER A 183 -13.58 16.24 -17.67
N VAL A 184 -14.55 15.42 -17.30
CA VAL A 184 -14.44 13.95 -17.23
C VAL A 184 -15.56 13.38 -18.08
N ILE A 185 -15.21 12.45 -18.95
CA ILE A 185 -16.17 11.66 -19.74
C ILE A 185 -16.05 10.22 -19.29
N LEU A 186 -17.14 9.66 -18.80
CA LEU A 186 -17.24 8.29 -18.32
C LEU A 186 -18.11 7.50 -19.31
N THR A 187 -17.60 6.37 -19.80
CA THR A 187 -18.32 5.49 -20.72
C THR A 187 -18.28 4.05 -20.20
N SER A 188 -19.37 3.34 -20.35
CA SER A 188 -19.43 1.89 -20.13
C SER A 188 -20.76 1.34 -20.64
N ALA A 189 -20.77 0.09 -21.03
CA ALA A 189 -21.99 -0.62 -21.44
C ALA A 189 -22.96 -0.90 -20.27
N THR A 190 -22.51 -0.77 -19.02
CA THR A 190 -23.25 -1.22 -17.82
C THR A 190 -23.33 -0.14 -16.71
N LEU A 191 -23.36 1.14 -17.07
CA LEU A 191 -23.50 2.22 -16.08
C LEU A 191 -24.91 2.34 -15.50
N ALA A 192 -25.94 1.93 -16.25
CA ALA A 192 -27.31 2.07 -15.80
C ALA A 192 -27.72 0.89 -14.90
N VAL A 193 -28.21 1.20 -13.71
CA VAL A 193 -28.85 0.24 -12.81
C VAL A 193 -30.36 0.47 -12.86
N GLY A 194 -31.09 -0.52 -13.36
CA GLY A 194 -32.55 -0.39 -13.58
C GLY A 194 -32.93 0.71 -14.59
N GLY A 195 -32.04 1.01 -15.56
CA GLY A 195 -32.23 2.07 -16.54
C GLY A 195 -31.93 3.48 -16.03
N ARG A 196 -31.27 3.62 -14.86
CA ARG A 196 -30.97 4.89 -14.20
C ARG A 196 -29.46 5.05 -14.04
N LEU A 197 -28.92 6.18 -14.43
CA LEU A 197 -27.49 6.52 -14.33
C LEU A 197 -27.13 7.25 -13.03
N GLU A 198 -28.13 7.79 -12.31
CA GLU A 198 -27.94 8.55 -11.08
C GLU A 198 -27.22 7.73 -10.00
N TYR A 199 -27.49 6.43 -9.93
CA TYR A 199 -26.80 5.55 -8.99
C TYR A 199 -25.28 5.57 -9.21
N CYS A 200 -24.83 5.42 -10.47
CA CYS A 200 -23.41 5.45 -10.81
C CYS A 200 -22.79 6.84 -10.53
N ARG A 201 -23.51 7.91 -10.92
CA ARG A 201 -23.11 9.29 -10.63
C ARG A 201 -22.83 9.50 -9.14
N ASP A 202 -23.75 9.09 -8.29
CA ASP A 202 -23.69 9.29 -6.84
C ASP A 202 -22.56 8.45 -6.22
N ARG A 203 -22.40 7.20 -6.65
CA ARG A 203 -21.32 6.30 -6.20
C ARG A 203 -19.93 6.78 -6.61
N LEU A 204 -19.79 7.40 -7.75
CA LEU A 204 -18.52 7.97 -8.21
C LEU A 204 -18.26 9.38 -7.69
N GLY A 205 -19.25 10.02 -7.06
CA GLY A 205 -19.11 11.36 -6.52
C GLY A 205 -19.15 12.47 -7.57
N ALA A 206 -19.61 12.18 -8.78
CA ALA A 206 -19.88 13.23 -9.78
C ALA A 206 -21.01 14.14 -9.30
N GLY A 207 -20.86 15.46 -9.50
CA GLY A 207 -21.85 16.44 -9.04
C GLY A 207 -23.18 16.38 -9.81
N GLU A 208 -24.16 17.13 -9.33
CA GLU A 208 -25.47 17.25 -9.99
C GLU A 208 -25.38 17.95 -11.37
N GLU A 209 -24.28 18.69 -11.61
CA GLU A 209 -23.93 19.30 -12.89
C GLU A 209 -23.50 18.28 -13.97
N CYS A 210 -23.38 17.01 -13.60
CA CYS A 210 -23.04 15.94 -14.52
C CYS A 210 -24.18 15.70 -15.51
N GLU A 211 -23.87 15.79 -16.81
CA GLU A 211 -24.81 15.45 -17.87
C GLU A 211 -24.88 13.91 -18.04
N LEU A 212 -26.09 13.37 -17.92
CA LEU A 212 -26.36 11.95 -18.08
C LEU A 212 -26.94 11.70 -19.48
N LEU A 213 -26.23 10.93 -20.31
CA LEU A 213 -26.58 10.68 -21.72
C LEU A 213 -26.90 9.21 -21.98
#